data_f45fbfe49b456bc92a1dad0221c1f42d
#
_entry.id   f45fbfe49b456bc92a1dad0221c1f42d
#
_cell.length_a   1.000
_cell.length_b   1.000
_cell.length_c   1.000
_cell.angle_alpha   90.00
_cell.angle_beta   90.00
_cell.angle_gamma   90.00
#
_symmetry.space_group_name_H-M   'P 1'
#
loop_
_entity.id
_entity.type
_entity.pdbx_description
1 polymer ?
#
loop_
_entity_poly.entity_id
_entity_poly.type
_entity_poly.pdbx_seq_one_letter_code
_entity_poly.pdbx_strand_id
1 'polypeptide(L)'
;MEEFEKITTEISEDICSIETDFYCRKLAVGTAVGKIYIFENTNGTTTKTSEITAHIGPIYKLSWSHPNFGPILASCGFDKKVNLFKIEQNSQMEKLYEYDMHDNSVKTLKFSPSSNNLLLISGDLNGNIITCEYLNKNFILKKEFGHDFGVNSIDFLDDKNLVTCGNDNIIKIWNYSQENGNVLIKNDFVLKDNNMSTKDLSCKDNKHFVCCGSSEDEGVVNYYTLNEENKWDINEIYRQKGQLEKIRFNEEHTCLAIIDENGKESLILENELNI
;
A
#
# COMPACT_ATOMS: atom_id res chain seq x y z
N MET A 1 -10.52 -19.06 17.60
CA MET A 1 -10.07 -17.67 17.47
C MET A 1 -8.96 -17.50 18.47
N GLU A 2 -7.72 -17.50 18.01
CA GLU A 2 -6.59 -17.14 18.87
C GLU A 2 -6.72 -15.64 19.16
N GLU A 3 -6.73 -15.26 20.42
CA GLU A 3 -6.69 -13.86 20.83
C GLU A 3 -5.36 -13.29 20.32
N PHE A 4 -5.43 -12.28 19.47
CA PHE A 4 -4.26 -11.49 19.12
C PHE A 4 -3.74 -10.84 20.41
N GLU A 5 -2.57 -11.24 20.86
CA GLU A 5 -1.92 -10.56 21.97
C GLU A 5 -1.77 -9.08 21.63
N LYS A 6 -2.32 -8.24 22.49
CA LYS A 6 -2.20 -6.79 22.37
C LYS A 6 -0.73 -6.43 22.53
N ILE A 7 -0.08 -6.08 21.40
CA ILE A 7 1.31 -5.58 21.41
C ILE A 7 1.28 -4.21 22.07
N THR A 8 1.67 -4.13 23.34
CA THR A 8 1.88 -2.86 24.02
C THR A 8 3.27 -2.36 23.65
N THR A 9 3.34 -1.44 22.70
CA THR A 9 4.59 -0.78 22.33
C THR A 9 4.70 0.55 23.05
N GLU A 10 5.88 0.88 23.57
CA GLU A 10 6.19 2.19 24.15
C GLU A 10 6.55 3.21 23.03
N ILE A 11 5.64 3.40 22.05
CA ILE A 11 5.75 4.47 21.08
C ILE A 11 4.90 5.63 21.60
N SER A 12 5.55 6.75 21.87
CA SER A 12 4.88 7.97 22.36
C SER A 12 4.35 8.87 21.24
N GLU A 13 4.82 8.64 20.02
CA GLU A 13 4.47 9.42 18.84
C GLU A 13 3.23 8.84 18.13
N ASP A 14 2.49 9.71 17.44
CA ASP A 14 1.36 9.27 16.63
C ASP A 14 1.83 8.34 15.50
N ILE A 15 1.20 7.17 15.42
CA ILE A 15 1.48 6.16 14.40
C ILE A 15 0.69 6.50 13.14
N CYS A 16 1.38 6.57 11.99
CA CYS A 16 0.78 6.87 10.70
C CYS A 16 0.75 5.66 9.74
N SER A 17 1.67 4.73 9.89
CA SER A 17 1.76 3.55 9.03
C SER A 17 2.33 2.35 9.78
N ILE A 18 1.79 1.18 9.49
CA ILE A 18 2.25 -0.11 10.04
C ILE A 18 2.30 -1.10 8.88
N GLU A 19 3.37 -1.90 8.80
CA GLU A 19 3.50 -2.96 7.80
C GLU A 19 4.33 -4.12 8.35
N THR A 20 3.84 -5.36 8.18
CA THR A 20 4.57 -6.58 8.52
C THR A 20 5.42 -7.05 7.35
N ASP A 21 6.54 -7.71 7.63
CA ASP A 21 7.29 -8.41 6.59
C ASP A 21 6.52 -9.67 6.13
N PHE A 22 6.96 -10.25 5.01
CA PHE A 22 6.33 -11.42 4.38
C PHE A 22 6.12 -12.61 5.32
N TYR A 23 6.97 -12.77 6.32
CA TYR A 23 6.90 -13.89 7.29
C TYR A 23 6.23 -13.51 8.61
N CYS A 24 5.67 -12.30 8.72
CA CYS A 24 5.10 -11.76 9.97
C CYS A 24 6.07 -11.82 11.16
N ARG A 25 7.38 -11.77 10.91
CA ARG A 25 8.43 -11.77 11.93
C ARG A 25 8.88 -10.37 12.33
N LYS A 26 8.81 -9.44 11.37
CA LYS A 26 9.17 -8.04 11.57
C LYS A 26 7.97 -7.15 11.35
N LEU A 27 7.82 -6.17 12.24
CA LEU A 27 6.82 -5.13 12.14
C LEU A 27 7.54 -3.79 12.01
N ALA A 28 7.27 -3.07 10.93
CA ALA A 28 7.72 -1.69 10.75
C ALA A 28 6.60 -0.72 11.12
N VAL A 29 6.93 0.30 11.90
CA VAL A 29 5.99 1.35 12.35
C VAL A 29 6.56 2.71 11.96
N GLY A 30 5.80 3.48 11.17
CA GLY A 30 6.11 4.84 10.76
C GLY A 30 5.29 5.86 11.54
N THR A 31 5.92 6.93 11.98
CA THR A 31 5.31 7.93 12.87
C THR A 31 5.12 9.30 12.22
N ALA A 32 4.32 10.14 12.86
CA ALA A 32 4.05 11.53 12.45
C ALA A 32 5.28 12.44 12.53
N VAL A 33 6.30 12.05 13.30
CA VAL A 33 7.56 12.80 13.44
C VAL A 33 8.67 12.31 12.51
N GLY A 34 8.36 11.37 11.60
CA GLY A 34 9.32 10.88 10.61
C GLY A 34 10.26 9.78 11.07
N LYS A 35 9.96 9.13 12.21
CA LYS A 35 10.72 7.98 12.68
C LYS A 35 10.13 6.67 12.18
N ILE A 36 11.01 5.71 11.91
CA ILE A 36 10.66 4.31 11.68
C ILE A 36 11.18 3.50 12.85
N TYR A 37 10.31 2.64 13.40
CA TYR A 37 10.63 1.63 14.39
C TYR A 37 10.50 0.25 13.78
N ILE A 38 11.45 -0.64 14.10
CA ILE A 38 11.36 -2.06 13.74
C ILE A 38 11.19 -2.85 15.04
N PHE A 39 10.20 -3.71 15.02
CA PHE A 39 9.93 -4.71 16.06
C PHE A 39 10.12 -6.09 15.48
N GLU A 40 10.62 -7.02 16.31
CA GLU A 40 10.71 -8.43 15.97
C GLU A 40 9.90 -9.26 16.93
N ASN A 41 9.17 -10.22 16.38
CA ASN A 41 8.45 -11.22 17.15
C ASN A 41 9.35 -12.46 17.29
N THR A 42 9.71 -12.77 18.52
CA THR A 42 10.47 -13.98 18.86
C THR A 42 9.70 -14.76 19.93
N ASN A 43 9.17 -15.92 19.53
CA ASN A 43 8.42 -16.83 20.43
C ASN A 43 7.23 -16.14 21.15
N GLY A 44 6.47 -15.32 20.42
CA GLY A 44 5.30 -14.62 20.97
C GLY A 44 5.64 -13.33 21.75
N THR A 45 6.92 -12.97 21.86
CA THR A 45 7.34 -11.70 22.47
C THR A 45 7.79 -10.74 21.40
N THR A 46 7.15 -9.58 21.32
CA THR A 46 7.50 -8.51 20.37
C THR A 46 8.41 -7.50 21.06
N THR A 47 9.59 -7.29 20.50
CA THR A 47 10.61 -6.36 21.04
C THR A 47 11.03 -5.35 19.99
N LYS A 48 11.22 -4.08 20.42
CA LYS A 48 11.80 -3.05 19.55
C LYS A 48 13.29 -3.35 19.34
N THR A 49 13.70 -3.50 18.08
CA THR A 49 15.07 -3.86 17.71
C THR A 49 15.83 -2.72 17.05
N SER A 50 15.13 -1.75 16.43
CA SER A 50 15.78 -0.63 15.75
C SER A 50 14.89 0.59 15.65
N GLU A 51 15.51 1.77 15.53
CA GLU A 51 14.82 3.02 15.17
C GLU A 51 15.72 3.91 14.31
N ILE A 52 15.09 4.69 13.41
CA ILE A 52 15.77 5.69 12.60
C ILE A 52 14.85 6.88 12.33
N THR A 53 15.42 8.09 12.27
CA THR A 53 14.73 9.25 11.71
C THR A 53 14.91 9.22 10.20
N ALA A 54 13.85 8.82 9.49
CA ALA A 54 13.87 8.56 8.05
C ALA A 54 13.38 9.76 7.23
N HIS A 55 12.44 10.54 7.76
CA HIS A 55 11.77 11.64 7.07
C HIS A 55 11.65 12.89 7.94
N ILE A 56 11.39 14.03 7.28
CA ILE A 56 11.00 15.29 7.94
C ILE A 56 9.47 15.37 7.90
N GLY A 57 8.82 15.01 9.02
CA GLY A 57 7.37 14.97 9.14
C GLY A 57 6.77 13.57 8.93
N PRO A 58 5.43 13.46 8.79
CA PRO A 58 4.72 12.20 8.79
C PRO A 58 5.16 11.20 7.72
N ILE A 59 5.29 9.93 8.12
CA ILE A 59 5.50 8.79 7.22
C ILE A 59 4.14 8.23 6.84
N TYR A 60 3.69 8.47 5.63
CA TYR A 60 2.34 8.07 5.21
C TYR A 60 2.21 6.59 4.87
N LYS A 61 3.27 5.97 4.35
CA LYS A 61 3.24 4.56 3.98
C LYS A 61 4.58 3.89 4.13
N LEU A 62 4.51 2.60 4.50
CA LEU A 62 5.62 1.64 4.53
C LEU A 62 5.28 0.48 3.60
N SER A 63 6.29 -0.18 3.04
CA SER A 63 6.13 -1.43 2.29
C SER A 63 7.41 -2.25 2.36
N TRP A 64 7.26 -3.57 2.57
CA TRP A 64 8.36 -4.53 2.50
C TRP A 64 8.50 -5.12 1.10
N SER A 65 9.74 -5.39 0.70
CA SER A 65 10.02 -6.10 -0.55
C SER A 65 9.71 -7.59 -0.46
N HIS A 66 9.57 -8.24 -1.63
CA HIS A 66 9.52 -9.70 -1.69
C HIS A 66 10.81 -10.31 -1.08
N PRO A 67 10.72 -11.42 -0.33
CA PRO A 67 11.85 -12.04 0.40
C PRO A 67 13.08 -12.38 -0.44
N ASN A 68 12.90 -12.66 -1.74
CA ASN A 68 14.01 -12.95 -2.64
C ASN A 68 15.04 -11.83 -2.77
N PHE A 69 14.65 -10.58 -2.45
CA PHE A 69 15.55 -9.42 -2.47
C PHE A 69 16.17 -9.12 -1.10
N GLY A 70 15.85 -9.95 -0.10
CA GLY A 70 16.18 -9.70 1.30
C GLY A 70 15.20 -8.72 1.96
N PRO A 71 15.39 -8.41 3.24
CA PRO A 71 14.50 -7.55 4.00
C PRO A 71 14.75 -6.07 3.66
N ILE A 72 14.15 -5.59 2.58
CA ILE A 72 14.19 -4.17 2.17
C ILE A 72 12.86 -3.53 2.56
N LEU A 73 12.92 -2.42 3.28
CA LEU A 73 11.79 -1.59 3.66
C LEU A 73 11.83 -0.28 2.88
N ALA A 74 10.72 0.05 2.23
CA ALA A 74 10.50 1.37 1.65
C ALA A 74 9.60 2.21 2.55
N SER A 75 9.87 3.52 2.59
CA SER A 75 9.04 4.51 3.28
C SER A 75 8.83 5.75 2.45
N CYS A 76 7.69 6.39 2.60
CA CYS A 76 7.40 7.69 1.97
C CYS A 76 6.65 8.61 2.93
N GLY A 77 6.70 9.92 2.66
CA GLY A 77 6.09 10.85 3.59
C GLY A 77 5.84 12.24 3.04
N PHE A 78 5.61 13.13 4.01
CA PHE A 78 5.31 14.54 3.81
C PHE A 78 6.43 15.30 3.08
N ASP A 79 7.67 14.93 3.30
CA ASP A 79 8.87 15.57 2.75
C ASP A 79 9.12 15.29 1.26
N LYS A 80 8.17 14.65 0.56
CA LYS A 80 8.18 14.30 -0.87
C LYS A 80 9.22 13.25 -1.25
N LYS A 81 9.88 12.65 -0.26
CA LYS A 81 10.93 11.65 -0.46
C LYS A 81 10.39 10.25 -0.34
N VAL A 82 11.10 9.36 -1.02
CA VAL A 82 10.99 7.91 -0.82
C VAL A 82 12.37 7.39 -0.45
N ASN A 83 12.42 6.67 0.68
CA ASN A 83 13.63 6.05 1.20
C ASN A 83 13.52 4.53 1.15
N LEU A 84 14.60 3.86 0.75
CA LEU A 84 14.74 2.41 0.79
C LEU A 84 15.83 2.06 1.81
N PHE A 85 15.50 1.15 2.73
CA PHE A 85 16.40 0.68 3.78
C PHE A 85 16.57 -0.84 3.67
N LYS A 86 17.80 -1.30 3.78
CA LYS A 86 18.10 -2.70 4.02
C LYS A 86 18.15 -2.94 5.53
N ILE A 87 17.48 -3.99 5.97
CA ILE A 87 17.50 -4.38 7.38
C ILE A 87 18.52 -5.51 7.54
N GLU A 88 19.61 -5.22 8.24
CA GLU A 88 20.67 -6.19 8.48
C GLU A 88 20.23 -7.27 9.49
N GLN A 89 21.04 -8.33 9.65
CA GLN A 89 20.72 -9.44 10.59
C GLN A 89 20.63 -8.99 12.06
N ASN A 90 21.36 -7.93 12.42
CA ASN A 90 21.31 -7.29 13.74
C ASN A 90 20.20 -6.23 13.84
N SER A 91 19.27 -6.23 12.88
CA SER A 91 18.16 -5.28 12.74
C SER A 91 18.56 -3.81 12.54
N GLN A 92 19.85 -3.51 12.31
CA GLN A 92 20.26 -2.18 11.87
C GLN A 92 19.68 -1.84 10.51
N MET A 93 19.24 -0.59 10.35
CA MET A 93 18.72 -0.05 9.09
C MET A 93 19.84 0.68 8.33
N GLU A 94 20.20 0.18 7.15
CA GLU A 94 21.11 0.82 6.23
C GLU A 94 20.31 1.47 5.09
N LYS A 95 20.50 2.78 4.87
CA LYS A 95 19.88 3.45 3.73
C LYS A 95 20.52 2.99 2.42
N LEU A 96 19.74 2.29 1.58
CA LEU A 96 20.19 1.82 0.26
C LEU A 96 20.04 2.88 -0.81
N TYR A 97 18.90 3.59 -0.80
CA TYR A 97 18.55 4.54 -1.84
C TYR A 97 17.56 5.59 -1.33
N GLU A 98 17.60 6.77 -1.91
CA GLU A 98 16.65 7.85 -1.69
C GLU A 98 16.35 8.53 -3.03
N TYR A 99 15.10 8.89 -3.27
CA TYR A 99 14.73 9.76 -4.38
C TYR A 99 13.68 10.79 -3.97
N ASP A 100 13.72 11.95 -4.65
CA ASP A 100 12.92 13.14 -4.41
C ASP A 100 12.24 13.67 -5.69
N MET A 101 11.95 12.77 -6.63
CA MET A 101 11.33 13.12 -7.93
C MET A 101 9.84 13.50 -7.84
N HIS A 102 9.22 13.34 -6.68
CA HIS A 102 7.85 13.74 -6.46
C HIS A 102 7.69 15.25 -6.26
N ASP A 103 6.67 15.83 -6.86
CA ASP A 103 6.41 17.27 -6.76
C ASP A 103 5.68 17.64 -5.46
N ASN A 104 5.02 16.67 -4.82
CA ASN A 104 4.26 16.85 -3.58
C ASN A 104 4.49 15.66 -2.63
N SER A 105 3.89 15.75 -1.43
CA SER A 105 3.93 14.67 -0.44
C SER A 105 3.56 13.34 -1.04
N VAL A 106 4.34 12.31 -0.75
CA VAL A 106 4.12 10.95 -1.27
C VAL A 106 3.17 10.22 -0.34
N LYS A 107 1.94 10.00 -0.80
CA LYS A 107 0.85 9.46 0.01
C LYS A 107 0.89 7.95 0.12
N THR A 108 1.35 7.29 -0.94
CA THR A 108 1.28 5.83 -1.05
C THR A 108 2.49 5.25 -1.76
N LEU A 109 2.85 4.04 -1.39
CA LEU A 109 3.84 3.23 -2.11
C LEU A 109 3.54 1.75 -1.91
N LYS A 110 4.00 0.92 -2.85
CA LYS A 110 3.91 -0.54 -2.75
C LYS A 110 5.04 -1.19 -3.54
N PHE A 111 5.70 -2.19 -2.95
CA PHE A 111 6.56 -3.09 -3.70
C PHE A 111 5.72 -4.07 -4.52
N SER A 112 6.20 -4.40 -5.72
CA SER A 112 5.66 -5.50 -6.51
C SER A 112 5.80 -6.82 -5.76
N PRO A 113 4.79 -7.70 -5.81
CA PRO A 113 4.88 -9.06 -5.27
C PRO A 113 5.81 -9.97 -6.08
N SER A 114 6.29 -9.51 -7.24
CA SER A 114 7.16 -10.29 -8.11
C SER A 114 8.45 -10.72 -7.42
N SER A 115 8.80 -11.99 -7.56
CA SER A 115 10.06 -12.55 -7.07
C SER A 115 11.25 -12.31 -8.00
N ASN A 116 11.02 -11.78 -9.20
CA ASN A 116 12.03 -11.63 -10.25
C ASN A 116 12.59 -10.22 -10.36
N ASN A 117 11.78 -9.18 -10.04
CA ASN A 117 12.15 -7.78 -10.19
C ASN A 117 11.89 -7.02 -8.90
N LEU A 118 12.91 -6.33 -8.38
CA LEU A 118 12.71 -5.37 -7.30
C LEU A 118 12.14 -4.08 -7.89
N LEU A 119 10.82 -3.98 -7.87
CA LEU A 119 10.07 -2.84 -8.36
C LEU A 119 9.27 -2.22 -7.21
N LEU A 120 9.42 -0.92 -7.03
CA LEU A 120 8.63 -0.10 -6.13
C LEU A 120 7.84 0.92 -6.94
N ILE A 121 6.57 1.10 -6.61
CA ILE A 121 5.72 2.14 -7.18
C ILE A 121 5.28 3.08 -6.07
N SER A 122 5.34 4.38 -6.33
CA SER A 122 4.93 5.42 -5.37
C SER A 122 4.03 6.45 -6.04
N GLY A 123 3.12 7.03 -5.25
CA GLY A 123 2.15 8.02 -5.72
C GLY A 123 2.07 9.25 -4.82
N ASP A 124 2.02 10.45 -5.41
CA ASP A 124 1.98 11.71 -4.69
C ASP A 124 0.59 12.39 -4.74
N LEU A 125 0.46 13.47 -3.95
CA LEU A 125 -0.77 14.27 -3.88
C LEU A 125 -1.04 15.14 -5.12
N ASN A 126 -0.10 15.21 -6.08
CA ASN A 126 -0.33 15.84 -7.38
C ASN A 126 -0.78 14.85 -8.46
N GLY A 127 -0.88 13.55 -8.12
CA GLY A 127 -1.30 12.50 -9.03
C GLY A 127 -0.16 11.87 -9.82
N ASN A 128 1.09 12.22 -9.54
CA ASN A 128 2.24 11.58 -10.20
C ASN A 128 2.47 10.18 -9.61
N ILE A 129 2.80 9.25 -10.50
CA ILE A 129 3.25 7.90 -10.18
C ILE A 129 4.72 7.79 -10.58
N ILE A 130 5.55 7.32 -9.65
CA ILE A 130 6.95 7.03 -9.94
C ILE A 130 7.19 5.54 -9.76
N THR A 131 7.81 4.93 -10.79
CA THR A 131 8.36 3.58 -10.71
C THR A 131 9.83 3.67 -10.36
N CYS A 132 10.27 2.83 -9.43
CA CYS A 132 11.65 2.66 -9.03
C CYS A 132 12.01 1.19 -9.17
N GLU A 133 12.82 0.85 -10.16
CA GLU A 133 13.24 -0.52 -10.43
C GLU A 133 14.74 -0.68 -10.23
N TYR A 134 15.16 -1.78 -9.60
CA TYR A 134 16.57 -2.13 -9.49
C TYR A 134 16.98 -3.05 -10.63
N LEU A 135 17.74 -2.52 -11.57
CA LEU A 135 18.19 -3.20 -12.76
C LEU A 135 19.68 -2.94 -13.04
N ASN A 136 20.46 -3.98 -13.36
CA ASN A 136 21.88 -3.86 -13.68
C ASN A 136 22.70 -3.09 -12.61
N LYS A 137 22.42 -3.35 -11.35
CA LYS A 137 23.05 -2.70 -10.17
C LYS A 137 22.74 -1.21 -10.01
N ASN A 138 21.71 -0.70 -10.69
CA ASN A 138 21.28 0.69 -10.59
C ASN A 138 19.77 0.77 -10.34
N PHE A 139 19.35 1.83 -9.64
CA PHE A 139 17.95 2.19 -9.54
C PHE A 139 17.56 3.06 -10.73
N ILE A 140 16.53 2.63 -11.46
CA ILE A 140 15.98 3.34 -12.62
C ILE A 140 14.64 3.91 -12.21
N LEU A 141 14.49 5.23 -12.36
CA LEU A 141 13.27 5.95 -12.03
C LEU A 141 12.54 6.39 -13.29
N LYS A 142 11.22 6.27 -13.27
CA LYS A 142 10.34 6.79 -14.32
C LYS A 142 9.13 7.44 -13.69
N LYS A 143 8.76 8.64 -14.17
CA LYS A 143 7.62 9.41 -13.70
C LYS A 143 6.53 9.41 -14.77
N GLU A 144 5.31 9.09 -14.35
CA GLU A 144 4.10 9.13 -15.17
C GLU A 144 3.01 9.92 -14.43
N PHE A 145 2.10 10.53 -15.18
CA PHE A 145 0.94 11.19 -14.60
C PHE A 145 -0.21 10.19 -14.48
N GLY A 146 -0.61 9.92 -13.25
CA GLY A 146 -1.61 8.91 -12.92
C GLY A 146 -3.01 9.46 -12.70
N HIS A 147 -3.16 10.47 -11.85
CA HIS A 147 -4.45 10.99 -11.38
C HIS A 147 -4.48 12.50 -11.35
N ASP A 148 -5.65 13.13 -11.55
CA ASP A 148 -5.77 14.59 -11.59
C ASP A 148 -5.60 15.25 -10.21
N PHE A 149 -5.99 14.59 -9.13
CA PHE A 149 -6.03 15.16 -7.77
C PHE A 149 -5.37 14.29 -6.70
N GLY A 150 -4.29 13.63 -7.03
CA GLY A 150 -3.52 12.81 -6.10
C GLY A 150 -3.84 11.32 -6.15
N VAL A 151 -2.83 10.52 -5.83
CA VAL A 151 -2.91 9.06 -5.73
C VAL A 151 -3.14 8.70 -4.27
N ASN A 152 -4.27 8.07 -3.95
CA ASN A 152 -4.62 7.68 -2.58
C ASN A 152 -4.08 6.32 -2.20
N SER A 153 -4.18 5.34 -3.08
CA SER A 153 -3.70 3.99 -2.82
C SER A 153 -3.21 3.31 -4.09
N ILE A 154 -2.28 2.38 -3.90
CA ILE A 154 -1.69 1.52 -4.93
C ILE A 154 -1.65 0.11 -4.38
N ASP A 155 -2.09 -0.86 -5.17
CA ASP A 155 -1.89 -2.28 -4.88
C ASP A 155 -1.71 -3.08 -6.17
N PHE A 156 -1.19 -4.32 -6.08
CA PHE A 156 -0.94 -5.19 -7.21
C PHE A 156 -2.00 -6.28 -7.31
N LEU A 157 -2.56 -6.46 -8.50
CA LEU A 157 -3.41 -7.60 -8.83
C LEU A 157 -2.56 -8.87 -9.02
N ASP A 158 -1.42 -8.70 -9.68
CA ASP A 158 -0.44 -9.75 -9.93
C ASP A 158 0.94 -9.15 -10.25
N ASP A 159 1.87 -9.96 -10.77
CA ASP A 159 3.22 -9.53 -11.13
C ASP A 159 3.28 -8.45 -12.23
N LYS A 160 2.19 -8.26 -12.99
CA LYS A 160 2.15 -7.37 -14.17
C LYS A 160 1.08 -6.30 -14.10
N ASN A 161 0.07 -6.50 -13.26
CA ASN A 161 -1.07 -5.59 -13.19
C ASN A 161 -1.16 -4.96 -11.81
N LEU A 162 -1.37 -3.66 -11.79
CA LEU A 162 -1.58 -2.90 -10.57
C LEU A 162 -2.82 -2.02 -10.68
N VAL A 163 -3.40 -1.70 -9.55
CA VAL A 163 -4.54 -0.81 -9.42
C VAL A 163 -4.16 0.41 -8.62
N THR A 164 -4.63 1.56 -9.05
CA THR A 164 -4.51 2.81 -8.31
C THR A 164 -5.86 3.47 -8.16
N CYS A 165 -6.09 4.14 -7.04
CA CYS A 165 -7.22 5.04 -6.87
C CYS A 165 -6.75 6.44 -6.47
N GLY A 166 -7.50 7.45 -6.85
CA GLY A 166 -7.15 8.85 -6.64
C GLY A 166 -8.31 9.72 -6.17
N ASN A 167 -7.99 10.95 -5.77
CA ASN A 167 -8.98 11.96 -5.37
C ASN A 167 -9.84 12.45 -6.56
N ASP A 168 -9.56 12.02 -7.76
CA ASP A 168 -10.36 12.24 -8.97
C ASP A 168 -11.55 11.28 -9.08
N ASN A 169 -11.77 10.44 -8.05
CA ASN A 169 -12.80 9.40 -8.01
C ASN A 169 -12.67 8.37 -9.14
N ILE A 170 -11.44 8.17 -9.60
CA ILE A 170 -11.12 7.25 -10.67
C ILE A 170 -10.27 6.12 -10.11
N ILE A 171 -10.59 4.89 -10.53
CA ILE A 171 -9.74 3.73 -10.34
C ILE A 171 -9.11 3.41 -11.69
N LYS A 172 -7.81 3.27 -11.72
CA LYS A 172 -7.05 2.92 -12.92
C LYS A 172 -6.34 1.60 -12.74
N ILE A 173 -6.42 0.76 -13.77
CA ILE A 173 -5.69 -0.50 -13.84
C ILE A 173 -4.59 -0.34 -14.87
N TRP A 174 -3.38 -0.69 -14.47
CA TRP A 174 -2.18 -0.47 -15.26
C TRP A 174 -1.52 -1.80 -15.55
N ASN A 175 -1.03 -1.95 -16.76
CA ASN A 175 -0.15 -3.05 -17.11
C ASN A 175 1.30 -2.60 -17.01
N TYR A 176 2.07 -3.35 -16.23
CA TYR A 176 3.51 -3.20 -16.11
C TYR A 176 4.19 -4.15 -17.09
N SER A 177 5.06 -3.62 -17.91
CA SER A 177 5.90 -4.41 -18.81
C SER A 177 7.32 -3.89 -18.85
N GLN A 178 8.26 -4.79 -19.10
CA GLN A 178 9.67 -4.47 -19.30
C GLN A 178 10.01 -4.68 -20.77
N GLU A 179 10.29 -3.60 -21.50
CA GLU A 179 10.69 -3.65 -22.91
C GLU A 179 12.05 -3.00 -23.09
N ASN A 180 13.03 -3.77 -23.60
CA ASN A 180 14.40 -3.31 -23.89
C ASN A 180 15.10 -2.64 -22.69
N GLY A 181 14.85 -3.11 -21.47
CA GLY A 181 15.40 -2.52 -20.23
C GLY A 181 14.70 -1.25 -19.76
N ASN A 182 13.58 -0.90 -20.37
CA ASN A 182 12.73 0.20 -19.92
C ASN A 182 11.46 -0.34 -19.28
N VAL A 183 11.13 0.22 -18.13
CA VAL A 183 9.85 0.00 -17.48
C VAL A 183 8.78 0.79 -18.22
N LEU A 184 7.71 0.12 -18.61
CA LEU A 184 6.52 0.73 -19.18
C LEU A 184 5.33 0.43 -18.29
N ILE A 185 4.62 1.49 -17.88
CA ILE A 185 3.30 1.37 -17.28
C ILE A 185 2.31 1.95 -18.26
N LYS A 186 1.36 1.13 -18.69
CA LYS A 186 0.26 1.55 -19.57
C LYS A 186 -1.05 1.42 -18.82
N ASN A 187 -1.88 2.44 -18.92
CA ASN A 187 -3.24 2.39 -18.40
C ASN A 187 -4.11 1.53 -19.33
N ASP A 188 -4.57 0.38 -18.83
CA ASP A 188 -5.39 -0.57 -19.59
C ASP A 188 -6.89 -0.30 -19.37
N PHE A 189 -7.29 0.07 -18.14
CA PHE A 189 -8.68 0.32 -17.78
C PHE A 189 -8.82 1.56 -16.90
N VAL A 190 -9.91 2.27 -17.13
CA VAL A 190 -10.35 3.41 -16.32
C VAL A 190 -11.76 3.13 -15.83
N LEU A 191 -11.89 2.93 -14.52
CA LEU A 191 -13.17 2.69 -13.87
C LEU A 191 -13.57 3.99 -13.16
N LYS A 192 -14.72 4.55 -13.57
CA LYS A 192 -15.29 5.72 -12.91
C LYS A 192 -16.37 5.26 -11.95
N ASP A 193 -16.12 5.42 -10.69
CA ASP A 193 -17.15 5.28 -9.67
C ASP A 193 -17.74 6.66 -9.38
N ASN A 194 -18.77 7.03 -10.15
CA ASN A 194 -19.38 8.36 -10.08
C ASN A 194 -20.05 8.66 -8.73
N ASN A 195 -20.19 7.65 -7.86
CA ASN A 195 -20.93 7.76 -6.61
C ASN A 195 -20.02 7.69 -5.38
N MET A 196 -18.71 7.49 -5.55
CA MET A 196 -17.81 7.27 -4.43
C MET A 196 -16.50 8.04 -4.57
N SER A 197 -16.15 8.81 -3.53
CA SER A 197 -14.80 9.38 -3.36
C SER A 197 -13.86 8.28 -2.85
N THR A 198 -12.97 7.79 -3.70
CA THR A 198 -12.08 6.66 -3.40
C THR A 198 -11.00 7.02 -2.39
N LYS A 199 -10.81 6.20 -1.36
CA LYS A 199 -9.83 6.41 -0.27
C LYS A 199 -8.70 5.39 -0.24
N ASP A 200 -9.05 4.11 -0.25
CA ASP A 200 -8.08 3.02 -0.17
C ASP A 200 -8.58 1.82 -0.97
N LEU A 201 -7.65 0.94 -1.38
CA LEU A 201 -7.95 -0.28 -2.10
C LEU A 201 -7.08 -1.44 -1.63
N SER A 202 -7.57 -2.65 -1.85
CA SER A 202 -6.83 -3.88 -1.57
C SER A 202 -7.16 -4.94 -2.61
N CYS A 203 -6.13 -5.51 -3.22
CA CYS A 203 -6.28 -6.57 -4.21
C CYS A 203 -6.35 -7.94 -3.52
N LYS A 204 -7.21 -8.82 -4.05
CA LYS A 204 -7.34 -10.21 -3.62
C LYS A 204 -6.53 -11.13 -4.52
N ASP A 205 -6.70 -10.98 -5.81
CA ASP A 205 -6.01 -11.75 -6.86
C ASP A 205 -6.05 -10.98 -8.19
N ASN A 206 -5.67 -11.64 -9.29
CA ASN A 206 -5.60 -11.00 -10.62
C ASN A 206 -6.95 -10.63 -11.24
N LYS A 207 -8.07 -10.98 -10.60
CA LYS A 207 -9.44 -10.70 -11.08
C LYS A 207 -10.31 -9.98 -10.06
N HIS A 208 -9.85 -9.84 -8.82
CA HIS A 208 -10.68 -9.33 -7.74
C HIS A 208 -9.93 -8.31 -6.89
N PHE A 209 -10.58 -7.20 -6.61
CA PHE A 209 -10.13 -6.22 -5.62
C PHE A 209 -11.31 -5.50 -4.99
N VAL A 210 -11.06 -4.83 -3.88
CA VAL A 210 -12.01 -3.96 -3.19
C VAL A 210 -11.49 -2.53 -3.17
N CYS A 211 -12.42 -1.58 -3.18
CA CYS A 211 -12.12 -0.18 -2.93
C CYS A 211 -13.10 0.38 -1.91
N CYS A 212 -12.60 1.11 -0.93
CA CYS A 212 -13.43 1.85 0.00
C CYS A 212 -13.40 3.34 -0.30
N GLY A 213 -14.45 4.02 0.13
CA GLY A 213 -14.56 5.45 0.00
C GLY A 213 -15.83 5.99 0.63
N SER A 214 -16.22 7.19 0.23
CA SER A 214 -17.39 7.86 0.78
C SER A 214 -18.33 8.30 -0.33
N SER A 215 -19.62 8.09 -0.11
CA SER A 215 -20.71 8.61 -0.93
C SER A 215 -21.61 9.46 -0.04
N GLU A 216 -21.64 10.77 -0.25
CA GLU A 216 -22.31 11.74 0.63
C GLU A 216 -21.76 11.62 2.07
N ASP A 217 -22.59 11.25 3.05
CA ASP A 217 -22.19 11.05 4.47
C ASP A 217 -22.04 9.57 4.86
N GLU A 218 -21.94 8.66 3.85
CA GLU A 218 -21.85 7.24 4.06
C GLU A 218 -20.53 6.66 3.52
N GLY A 219 -19.95 5.75 4.30
CA GLY A 219 -18.82 4.95 3.87
C GLY A 219 -19.30 3.75 3.07
N VAL A 220 -18.68 3.51 1.92
CA VAL A 220 -19.06 2.47 0.98
C VAL A 220 -17.85 1.60 0.63
N VAL A 221 -18.07 0.30 0.50
CA VAL A 221 -17.10 -0.65 -0.08
C VAL A 221 -17.68 -1.30 -1.31
N ASN A 222 -16.96 -1.16 -2.42
CA ASN A 222 -17.26 -1.83 -3.66
C ASN A 222 -16.27 -2.96 -3.92
N TYR A 223 -16.80 -4.10 -4.37
CA TYR A 223 -16.05 -5.27 -4.83
C TYR A 223 -16.05 -5.29 -6.36
N TYR A 224 -14.89 -5.41 -6.93
CA TYR A 224 -14.65 -5.41 -8.37
C TYR A 224 -14.24 -6.80 -8.83
N THR A 225 -14.90 -7.30 -9.86
CA THR A 225 -14.64 -8.63 -10.44
C THR A 225 -14.42 -8.51 -11.94
N LEU A 226 -13.32 -9.07 -12.44
CA LEU A 226 -13.06 -9.19 -13.88
C LEU A 226 -13.82 -10.40 -14.42
N ASN A 227 -14.85 -10.14 -15.25
CA ASN A 227 -15.69 -11.18 -15.83
C ASN A 227 -15.05 -11.85 -17.08
N GLU A 228 -15.73 -12.85 -17.63
CA GLU A 228 -15.25 -13.61 -18.81
C GLU A 228 -15.19 -12.77 -20.08
N GLU A 229 -15.89 -11.63 -20.16
CA GLU A 229 -15.83 -10.68 -21.27
C GLU A 229 -14.69 -9.65 -21.15
N ASN A 230 -13.79 -9.82 -20.16
CA ASN A 230 -12.76 -8.84 -19.79
C ASN A 230 -13.32 -7.45 -19.42
N LYS A 231 -14.48 -7.43 -18.74
CA LYS A 231 -15.07 -6.22 -18.16
C LYS A 231 -15.07 -6.33 -16.64
N TRP A 232 -14.96 -5.21 -15.98
CA TRP A 232 -15.04 -5.12 -14.54
C TRP A 232 -16.48 -4.91 -14.09
N ASP A 233 -17.01 -5.87 -13.37
CA ASP A 233 -18.29 -5.78 -12.69
C ASP A 233 -18.07 -5.18 -11.30
N ILE A 234 -19.02 -4.36 -10.83
CA ILE A 234 -18.93 -3.62 -9.58
C ILE A 234 -20.12 -4.01 -8.71
N ASN A 235 -19.85 -4.50 -7.51
CA ASN A 235 -20.88 -4.87 -6.52
C ASN A 235 -20.59 -4.13 -5.21
N GLU A 236 -21.56 -3.38 -4.71
CA GLU A 236 -21.49 -2.83 -3.36
C GLU A 236 -21.67 -3.96 -2.35
N ILE A 237 -20.69 -4.12 -1.46
CA ILE A 237 -20.69 -5.21 -0.46
C ILE A 237 -20.85 -4.70 0.97
N TYR A 238 -20.64 -3.42 1.21
CA TYR A 238 -20.73 -2.84 2.54
C TYR A 238 -21.08 -1.36 2.49
N ARG A 239 -21.94 -0.92 3.43
CA ARG A 239 -22.30 0.48 3.62
C ARG A 239 -22.52 0.78 5.09
N GLN A 240 -22.00 1.93 5.54
CA GLN A 240 -22.23 2.43 6.90
C GLN A 240 -22.34 3.95 6.93
N LYS A 241 -22.86 4.49 8.04
CA LYS A 241 -22.85 5.94 8.30
C LYS A 241 -21.43 6.38 8.71
N GLY A 242 -20.96 7.52 8.18
CA GLY A 242 -19.59 8.03 8.36
C GLY A 242 -18.64 7.54 7.27
N GLN A 243 -17.44 8.12 7.22
CA GLN A 243 -16.49 7.86 6.17
C GLN A 243 -15.62 6.63 6.46
N LEU A 244 -15.18 5.96 5.39
CA LEU A 244 -14.20 4.88 5.46
C LEU A 244 -12.83 5.41 5.05
N GLU A 245 -11.79 5.01 5.77
CA GLU A 245 -10.42 5.48 5.53
C GLU A 245 -9.49 4.39 5.01
N LYS A 246 -9.66 3.14 5.47
CA LYS A 246 -8.76 2.04 5.15
C LYS A 246 -9.51 0.74 4.90
N ILE A 247 -8.95 -0.04 3.98
CA ILE A 247 -9.45 -1.38 3.67
C ILE A 247 -8.28 -2.32 3.36
N ARG A 248 -8.32 -3.55 3.92
CA ARG A 248 -7.28 -4.57 3.65
C ARG A 248 -7.87 -5.98 3.73
N PHE A 249 -7.50 -6.81 2.75
CA PHE A 249 -7.59 -8.26 2.92
C PHE A 249 -6.48 -8.75 3.85
N ASN A 250 -6.77 -9.82 4.61
CA ASN A 250 -5.71 -10.60 5.24
C ASN A 250 -4.94 -11.40 4.18
N GLU A 251 -3.77 -11.96 4.54
CA GLU A 251 -2.89 -12.69 3.60
C GLU A 251 -3.57 -13.91 2.96
N GLU A 252 -4.48 -14.57 3.67
CA GLU A 252 -5.24 -15.71 3.16
C GLU A 252 -6.47 -15.29 2.34
N HIS A 253 -6.75 -13.99 2.26
CA HIS A 253 -7.92 -13.38 1.59
C HIS A 253 -9.28 -13.89 2.10
N THR A 254 -9.32 -14.41 3.32
CA THR A 254 -10.52 -14.96 3.97
C THR A 254 -11.29 -13.94 4.82
N CYS A 255 -10.67 -12.79 5.06
CA CYS A 255 -11.22 -11.72 5.88
C CYS A 255 -10.87 -10.35 5.31
N LEU A 256 -11.83 -9.43 5.35
CA LEU A 256 -11.67 -8.04 4.96
C LEU A 256 -11.78 -7.15 6.20
N ALA A 257 -10.71 -6.43 6.51
CA ALA A 257 -10.68 -5.42 7.56
C ALA A 257 -11.01 -4.04 6.97
N ILE A 258 -11.89 -3.31 7.64
CA ILE A 258 -12.33 -1.97 7.27
C ILE A 258 -12.14 -1.06 8.48
N ILE A 259 -11.59 0.14 8.26
CA ILE A 259 -11.39 1.14 9.32
C ILE A 259 -12.11 2.43 8.91
N ASP A 260 -12.93 2.97 9.81
CA ASP A 260 -13.61 4.24 9.61
C ASP A 260 -12.76 5.45 10.06
N GLU A 261 -13.27 6.65 9.82
CA GLU A 261 -12.64 7.93 10.19
C GLU A 261 -12.38 8.11 11.70
N ASN A 262 -13.08 7.34 12.55
CA ASN A 262 -12.92 7.34 14.00
C ASN A 262 -11.97 6.25 14.50
N GLY A 263 -11.37 5.47 13.58
CA GLY A 263 -10.51 4.35 13.88
C GLY A 263 -11.25 3.09 14.35
N LYS A 264 -12.58 3.03 14.15
CA LYS A 264 -13.36 1.84 14.46
C LYS A 264 -13.15 0.79 13.38
N GLU A 265 -12.80 -0.41 13.81
CA GLU A 265 -12.58 -1.56 12.94
C GLU A 265 -13.87 -2.36 12.74
N SER A 266 -14.10 -2.81 11.51
CA SER A 266 -15.11 -3.78 11.15
C SER A 266 -14.46 -4.90 10.34
N LEU A 267 -14.80 -6.16 10.65
CA LEU A 267 -14.29 -7.34 9.96
C LEU A 267 -15.43 -8.01 9.21
N ILE A 268 -15.22 -8.31 7.94
CA ILE A 268 -16.17 -9.05 7.11
C ILE A 268 -15.49 -10.35 6.68
N LEU A 269 -16.10 -11.48 7.00
CA LEU A 269 -15.61 -12.79 6.57
C LEU A 269 -15.99 -13.03 5.10
N GLU A 270 -15.18 -13.78 4.37
CA GLU A 270 -15.40 -14.07 2.94
C GLU A 270 -16.78 -14.71 2.67
N ASN A 271 -17.23 -15.60 3.54
CA ASN A 271 -18.55 -16.22 3.45
C ASN A 271 -19.73 -15.26 3.67
N GLU A 272 -19.49 -14.06 4.19
CA GLU A 272 -20.48 -12.99 4.37
C GLU A 272 -20.49 -12.00 3.20
N LEU A 273 -19.47 -12.05 2.34
CA LEU A 273 -19.33 -11.14 1.19
C LEU A 273 -20.35 -11.40 0.07
N ASN A 274 -21.18 -12.45 0.14
CA ASN A 274 -22.22 -12.81 -0.84
C ASN A 274 -21.75 -12.73 -2.30
N ILE A 275 -20.53 -13.20 -2.60
CA ILE A 275 -19.85 -13.05 -3.90
C ILE A 275 -19.80 -14.42 -4.58
#